data_08c10bae4e77ee9184fbdd6fe14b8318
#
_entry.id   08c10bae4e77ee9184fbdd6fe14b8318
#
_cell.length_a   1.000
_cell.length_b   1.000
_cell.length_c   1.000
_cell.angle_alpha   90.00
_cell.angle_beta   90.00
_cell.angle_gamma   90.00
#
_symmetry.space_group_name_H-M   'P 1'
#
loop_
_entity.id
_entity.type
_entity.pdbx_description
1 polymer ?
#
loop_
_entity_poly.entity_id
_entity_poly.type
_entity_poly.pdbx_seq_one_letter_code
_entity_poly.pdbx_strand_id
1 'polypeptide(L)'
;MKKHISTIIAILVFITGLSLLLYPTVSSYWNSKHQTAVVANYSEKIEKMDDKDKQAAIVSAISYNSGLVSNSGRFTPSDSDLSLYKSLLNADGTGMMGYITIPEIRCKLAIYHSVDDSVLQVGVGHLEGSSLPVGGSSTHCVISGHRGLPSARLFT
;
A
#
# COMPACT_ATOMS: atom_id res chain seq x y z
N MET A 1 34.00 39.62 -13.46
CA MET A 1 32.86 39.26 -12.59
C MET A 1 31.58 38.97 -13.37
N LYS A 2 31.08 39.81 -14.26
CA LYS A 2 29.79 39.57 -14.98
C LYS A 2 29.74 38.24 -15.80
N LYS A 3 30.85 37.84 -16.46
CA LYS A 3 30.90 36.59 -17.23
C LYS A 3 30.70 35.33 -16.38
N HIS A 4 31.23 35.26 -15.16
CA HIS A 4 31.08 34.11 -14.25
C HIS A 4 29.67 34.03 -13.66
N ILE A 5 29.01 35.17 -13.43
CA ILE A 5 27.63 35.22 -12.93
C ILE A 5 26.68 34.57 -13.94
N SER A 6 26.77 34.92 -15.23
CA SER A 6 25.94 34.31 -16.29
C SER A 6 26.16 32.80 -16.39
N THR A 7 27.40 32.33 -16.27
CA THR A 7 27.72 30.91 -16.29
C THR A 7 27.13 30.17 -15.06
N ILE A 8 27.23 30.77 -13.86
CA ILE A 8 26.65 30.23 -12.65
C ILE A 8 25.13 30.12 -12.76
N ILE A 9 24.47 31.16 -13.27
CA ILE A 9 23.01 31.14 -13.47
C ILE A 9 22.64 30.07 -14.48
N ALA A 10 23.35 29.93 -15.60
CA ALA A 10 23.08 28.89 -16.59
C ALA A 10 23.25 27.45 -15.99
N ILE A 11 24.27 27.25 -15.18
CA ILE A 11 24.47 25.96 -14.46
C ILE A 11 23.34 25.69 -13.49
N LEU A 12 22.92 26.68 -12.71
CA LEU A 12 21.80 26.52 -11.76
C LEU A 12 20.50 26.16 -12.48
N VAL A 13 20.18 26.88 -13.58
CA VAL A 13 18.99 26.59 -14.39
C VAL A 13 19.07 25.17 -14.97
N PHE A 14 20.23 24.78 -15.48
CA PHE A 14 20.46 23.45 -16.03
C PHE A 14 20.26 22.35 -14.96
N ILE A 15 20.87 22.49 -13.77
CA ILE A 15 20.74 21.53 -12.66
C ILE A 15 19.29 21.45 -12.20
N THR A 16 18.59 22.56 -12.08
CA THR A 16 17.17 22.57 -11.69
C THR A 16 16.32 21.84 -12.73
N GLY A 17 16.49 22.14 -14.01
CA GLY A 17 15.77 21.46 -15.09
C GLY A 17 16.06 19.95 -15.15
N LEU A 18 17.33 19.57 -14.98
CA LEU A 18 17.74 18.16 -14.95
C LEU A 18 17.16 17.44 -13.72
N SER A 19 17.14 18.09 -12.56
CA SER A 19 16.54 17.54 -11.34
C SER A 19 15.05 17.29 -11.50
N LEU A 20 14.31 18.21 -12.08
CA LEU A 20 12.89 18.07 -12.36
C LEU A 20 12.61 16.93 -13.36
N LEU A 21 13.46 16.79 -14.38
CA LEU A 21 13.35 15.73 -15.38
C LEU A 21 13.62 14.34 -14.78
N LEU A 22 14.63 14.22 -13.91
CA LEU A 22 15.02 12.94 -13.32
C LEU A 22 14.18 12.55 -12.10
N TYR A 23 13.52 13.51 -11.45
CA TYR A 23 12.75 13.28 -10.21
C TYR A 23 11.77 12.11 -10.31
N PRO A 24 10.92 11.99 -11.35
CA PRO A 24 9.97 10.90 -11.44
C PRO A 24 10.65 9.52 -11.50
N THR A 25 11.74 9.40 -12.24
CA THR A 25 12.48 8.15 -12.40
C THR A 25 13.16 7.74 -11.10
N VAL A 26 13.83 8.67 -10.44
CA VAL A 26 14.52 8.42 -9.16
C VAL A 26 13.51 8.09 -8.07
N SER A 27 12.40 8.84 -7.99
CA SER A 27 11.34 8.61 -7.00
C SER A 27 10.67 7.25 -7.22
N SER A 28 10.33 6.89 -8.45
CA SER A 28 9.75 5.57 -8.77
C SER A 28 10.69 4.42 -8.41
N TYR A 29 11.99 4.54 -8.72
CA TYR A 29 12.99 3.54 -8.34
C TYR A 29 13.11 3.40 -6.81
N TRP A 30 13.15 4.52 -6.09
CA TRP A 30 13.21 4.54 -4.62
C TRP A 30 12.00 3.87 -4.00
N ASN A 31 10.79 4.24 -4.47
CA ASN A 31 9.54 3.66 -3.99
C ASN A 31 9.46 2.16 -4.25
N SER A 32 9.88 1.68 -5.42
CA SER A 32 9.94 0.24 -5.73
C SER A 32 10.87 -0.53 -4.78
N LYS A 33 12.04 0.04 -4.47
CA LYS A 33 12.97 -0.54 -3.50
C LYS A 33 12.39 -0.57 -2.08
N HIS A 34 11.72 0.51 -1.69
CA HIS A 34 11.08 0.61 -0.39
C HIS A 34 9.96 -0.42 -0.25
N GLN A 35 9.09 -0.56 -1.23
CA GLN A 35 8.03 -1.57 -1.27
C GLN A 35 8.58 -2.99 -1.13
N THR A 36 9.66 -3.31 -1.85
CA THR A 36 10.30 -4.62 -1.74
C THR A 36 10.80 -4.90 -0.32
N ALA A 37 11.43 -3.92 0.33
CA ALA A 37 11.93 -4.06 1.70
C ALA A 37 10.76 -4.21 2.71
N VAL A 38 9.70 -3.43 2.58
CA VAL A 38 8.51 -3.51 3.43
C VAL A 38 7.88 -4.90 3.35
N VAL A 39 7.67 -5.41 2.14
CA VAL A 39 7.09 -6.75 1.94
C VAL A 39 8.00 -7.85 2.47
N ALA A 40 9.33 -7.73 2.33
CA ALA A 40 10.28 -8.70 2.87
C ALA A 40 10.23 -8.74 4.40
N ASN A 41 10.23 -7.59 5.05
CA ASN A 41 10.15 -7.47 6.50
C ASN A 41 8.82 -8.04 7.05
N TYR A 42 7.71 -7.75 6.37
CA TYR A 42 6.41 -8.32 6.72
C TYR A 42 6.41 -9.84 6.59
N SER A 43 6.92 -10.39 5.47
CA SER A 43 6.98 -11.83 5.25
C SER A 43 7.81 -12.53 6.33
N GLU A 44 8.97 -11.97 6.70
CA GLU A 44 9.81 -12.49 7.77
C GLU A 44 9.08 -12.50 9.12
N LYS A 45 8.30 -11.45 9.40
CA LYS A 45 7.52 -11.36 10.64
C LYS A 45 6.41 -12.41 10.68
N ILE A 46 5.69 -12.60 9.57
CA ILE A 46 4.66 -13.63 9.45
C ILE A 46 5.25 -15.05 9.57
N GLU A 47 6.42 -15.30 8.98
CA GLU A 47 7.10 -16.60 9.12
C GLU A 47 7.40 -16.97 10.58
N LYS A 48 7.83 -15.98 11.37
CA LYS A 48 8.15 -16.14 12.79
C LYS A 48 6.93 -16.22 13.71
N MET A 49 5.75 -15.89 13.22
CA MET A 49 4.51 -15.93 13.98
C MET A 49 4.09 -17.38 14.25
N ASP A 50 3.52 -17.66 15.42
CA ASP A 50 2.96 -18.98 15.74
C ASP A 50 1.81 -19.33 14.77
N ASP A 51 1.73 -20.59 14.37
CA ASP A 51 0.69 -21.07 13.45
C ASP A 51 -0.72 -20.92 14.02
N LYS A 52 -0.87 -20.98 15.35
CA LYS A 52 -2.16 -20.70 16.02
C LYS A 52 -2.58 -19.24 15.85
N ASP A 53 -1.63 -18.32 15.97
CA ASP A 53 -1.92 -16.89 15.82
C ASP A 53 -2.24 -16.54 14.36
N LYS A 54 -1.52 -17.14 13.39
CA LYS A 54 -1.84 -17.02 11.96
C LYS A 54 -3.27 -17.51 11.68
N GLN A 55 -3.60 -18.69 12.19
CA GLN A 55 -4.92 -19.28 12.00
C GLN A 55 -6.02 -18.45 12.67
N ALA A 56 -5.77 -17.92 13.87
CA ALA A 56 -6.71 -17.07 14.58
C ALA A 56 -6.98 -15.75 13.81
N ALA A 57 -5.93 -15.14 13.24
CA ALA A 57 -6.05 -13.94 12.42
C ALA A 57 -6.92 -14.19 11.18
N ILE A 58 -6.70 -15.31 10.48
CA ILE A 58 -7.49 -15.69 9.31
C ILE A 58 -8.94 -15.96 9.67
N VAL A 59 -9.20 -16.71 10.74
CA VAL A 59 -10.56 -17.02 11.23
C VAL A 59 -11.31 -15.74 11.59
N SER A 60 -10.65 -14.81 12.27
CA SER A 60 -11.24 -13.53 12.62
C SER A 60 -11.60 -12.70 11.37
N ALA A 61 -10.75 -12.70 10.35
CA ALA A 61 -11.01 -12.02 9.08
C ALA A 61 -12.16 -12.67 8.29
N ILE A 62 -12.26 -14.02 8.29
CA ILE A 62 -13.38 -14.75 7.68
C ILE A 62 -14.69 -14.41 8.40
N SER A 63 -14.68 -14.39 9.74
CA SER A 63 -15.85 -14.01 10.54
C SER A 63 -16.31 -12.58 10.24
N TYR A 64 -15.39 -11.64 10.15
CA TYR A 64 -15.67 -10.27 9.73
C TYR A 64 -16.31 -10.22 8.34
N ASN A 65 -15.74 -10.92 7.34
CA ASN A 65 -16.28 -10.98 5.99
C ASN A 65 -17.71 -11.53 5.97
N SER A 66 -17.99 -12.53 6.76
CA SER A 66 -19.35 -13.10 6.87
C SER A 66 -20.36 -12.09 7.43
N GLY A 67 -19.96 -11.27 8.39
CA GLY A 67 -20.77 -10.21 8.96
C GLY A 67 -21.08 -9.07 7.97
N LEU A 68 -20.19 -8.81 7.02
CA LEU A 68 -20.38 -7.74 6.01
C LEU A 68 -21.60 -7.99 5.10
N VAL A 69 -21.96 -9.23 4.84
CA VAL A 69 -23.06 -9.60 3.93
C VAL A 69 -24.40 -9.02 4.43
N SER A 70 -24.62 -9.02 5.74
CA SER A 70 -25.85 -8.51 6.36
C SER A 70 -25.76 -7.04 6.77
N ASN A 71 -24.61 -6.41 6.68
CA ASN A 71 -24.40 -5.03 7.10
C ASN A 71 -24.63 -4.05 5.92
N SER A 72 -25.83 -3.46 5.86
CA SER A 72 -26.18 -2.45 4.83
C SER A 72 -25.37 -1.15 4.96
N GLY A 73 -24.86 -0.84 6.17
CA GLY A 73 -24.04 0.35 6.47
C GLY A 73 -22.53 0.14 6.31
N ARG A 74 -22.09 -0.98 5.78
CA ARG A 74 -20.67 -1.39 5.72
C ARG A 74 -19.71 -0.35 5.09
N PHE A 75 -20.21 0.51 4.19
CA PHE A 75 -19.43 1.58 3.56
C PHE A 75 -19.49 2.93 4.31
N THR A 76 -20.20 2.98 5.42
CA THR A 76 -20.26 4.12 6.35
C THR A 76 -20.09 3.59 7.78
N PRO A 77 -18.93 2.98 8.08
CA PRO A 77 -18.72 2.29 9.36
C PRO A 77 -18.72 3.27 10.53
N SER A 78 -19.13 2.80 11.69
CA SER A 78 -18.96 3.51 12.96
C SER A 78 -17.49 3.50 13.41
N ASP A 79 -17.13 4.33 14.38
CA ASP A 79 -15.78 4.35 14.95
C ASP A 79 -15.37 2.99 15.53
N SER A 80 -16.35 2.25 16.11
CA SER A 80 -16.11 0.90 16.62
C SER A 80 -15.83 -0.11 15.49
N ASP A 81 -16.57 -0.01 14.37
CA ASP A 81 -16.35 -0.87 13.20
C ASP A 81 -15.00 -0.60 12.56
N LEU A 82 -14.62 0.69 12.46
CA LEU A 82 -13.28 1.09 11.98
C LEU A 82 -12.16 0.57 12.87
N SER A 83 -12.34 0.62 14.18
CA SER A 83 -11.37 0.12 15.14
C SER A 83 -11.19 -1.39 15.01
N LEU A 84 -12.30 -2.13 14.89
CA LEU A 84 -12.27 -3.56 14.63
C LEU A 84 -11.57 -3.86 13.29
N TYR A 85 -11.97 -3.20 12.20
CA TYR A 85 -11.38 -3.37 10.88
C TYR A 85 -9.86 -3.16 10.89
N LYS A 86 -9.38 -2.08 11.51
CA LYS A 86 -7.94 -1.75 11.60
C LYS A 86 -7.15 -2.71 12.48
N SER A 87 -7.80 -3.46 13.36
CA SER A 87 -7.15 -4.49 14.19
C SER A 87 -6.95 -5.83 13.46
N LEU A 88 -7.78 -6.12 12.46
CA LEU A 88 -7.74 -7.38 11.72
C LEU A 88 -6.59 -7.42 10.72
N LEU A 89 -5.90 -8.57 10.62
CA LEU A 89 -4.74 -8.77 9.73
C LEU A 89 -3.60 -7.76 9.94
N ASN A 90 -3.52 -7.12 11.09
CA ASN A 90 -2.50 -6.12 11.43
C ASN A 90 -1.40 -6.73 12.30
N ALA A 91 -0.71 -7.73 11.77
CA ALA A 91 0.24 -8.56 12.52
C ALA A 91 1.48 -7.78 13.01
N ASP A 92 1.86 -6.71 12.34
CA ASP A 92 3.05 -5.92 12.67
C ASP A 92 2.74 -4.56 13.30
N GLY A 93 1.47 -4.19 13.38
CA GLY A 93 1.04 -2.90 13.92
C GLY A 93 1.25 -1.71 12.96
N THR A 94 1.72 -1.95 11.73
CA THR A 94 1.98 -0.90 10.74
C THR A 94 0.75 -0.56 9.90
N GLY A 95 -0.34 -1.32 10.04
CA GLY A 95 -1.52 -1.25 9.20
C GLY A 95 -1.40 -2.04 7.89
N MET A 96 -0.30 -2.74 7.67
CA MET A 96 -0.17 -3.67 6.55
C MET A 96 -0.91 -4.97 6.85
N MET A 97 -1.84 -5.35 5.97
CA MET A 97 -2.63 -6.58 6.10
C MET A 97 -2.13 -7.74 5.23
N GLY A 98 -1.25 -7.46 4.28
CA GLY A 98 -0.71 -8.46 3.37
C GLY A 98 0.00 -7.82 2.19
N TYR A 99 0.22 -8.60 1.15
CA TYR A 99 0.75 -8.09 -0.12
C TYR A 99 0.12 -8.82 -1.31
N ILE A 100 0.07 -8.12 -2.45
CA ILE A 100 -0.33 -8.69 -3.73
C ILE A 100 0.89 -8.91 -4.61
N THR A 101 0.91 -10.04 -5.32
CA THR A 101 1.90 -10.33 -6.35
C THR A 101 1.19 -10.54 -7.68
N ILE A 102 1.59 -9.79 -8.71
CA ILE A 102 1.09 -9.89 -10.07
C ILE A 102 2.29 -10.17 -10.99
N PRO A 103 2.60 -11.44 -11.28
CA PRO A 103 3.81 -11.84 -12.02
C PRO A 103 3.89 -11.23 -13.42
N GLU A 104 2.77 -11.10 -14.12
CA GLU A 104 2.67 -10.60 -15.49
C GLU A 104 3.25 -9.19 -15.65
N ILE A 105 3.14 -8.36 -14.62
CA ILE A 105 3.70 -7.01 -14.59
C ILE A 105 4.85 -6.88 -13.59
N ARG A 106 5.35 -8.00 -13.06
CA ARG A 106 6.44 -8.06 -12.05
C ARG A 106 6.19 -7.18 -10.84
N CYS A 107 4.92 -7.08 -10.43
CA CYS A 107 4.47 -6.21 -9.35
C CYS A 107 4.36 -7.01 -8.05
N LYS A 108 4.90 -6.46 -6.96
CA LYS A 108 4.72 -6.96 -5.59
C LYS A 108 4.54 -5.76 -4.66
N LEU A 109 3.31 -5.59 -4.15
CA LEU A 109 2.90 -4.39 -3.43
C LEU A 109 2.30 -4.74 -2.08
N ALA A 110 2.63 -3.95 -1.06
CA ALA A 110 2.00 -4.00 0.25
C ALA A 110 0.54 -3.52 0.16
N ILE A 111 -0.35 -4.24 0.85
CA ILE A 111 -1.76 -3.87 1.01
C ILE A 111 -1.94 -3.36 2.44
N TYR A 112 -2.44 -2.13 2.55
CA TYR A 112 -2.70 -1.47 3.83
C TYR A 112 -4.20 -1.31 4.08
N HIS A 113 -4.55 -1.10 5.35
CA HIS A 113 -5.90 -0.66 5.71
C HIS A 113 -6.17 0.74 5.16
N SER A 114 -7.43 0.98 4.75
CA SER A 114 -7.91 2.26 4.21
C SER A 114 -7.41 2.59 2.80
N VAL A 115 -8.11 3.50 2.16
CA VAL A 115 -7.76 4.11 0.86
C VAL A 115 -7.44 5.60 1.01
N ASP A 116 -6.99 6.01 2.18
CA ASP A 116 -6.57 7.39 2.45
C ASP A 116 -5.38 7.79 1.56
N ASP A 117 -5.27 9.08 1.26
CA ASP A 117 -4.19 9.61 0.41
C ASP A 117 -2.80 9.21 0.91
N SER A 118 -2.58 9.19 2.22
CA SER A 118 -1.32 8.77 2.83
C SER A 118 -0.95 7.31 2.53
N VAL A 119 -1.95 6.42 2.48
CA VAL A 119 -1.80 5.00 2.12
C VAL A 119 -1.52 4.87 0.63
N LEU A 120 -2.31 5.54 -0.21
CA LEU A 120 -2.20 5.45 -1.66
C LEU A 120 -0.88 6.03 -2.22
N GLN A 121 -0.20 6.89 -1.46
CA GLN A 121 1.14 7.38 -1.80
C GLN A 121 2.24 6.33 -1.60
N VAL A 122 2.06 5.41 -0.67
CA VAL A 122 3.10 4.45 -0.27
C VAL A 122 2.81 3.01 -0.68
N GLY A 123 1.57 2.67 -1.01
CA GLY A 123 1.18 1.30 -1.36
C GLY A 123 -0.21 1.19 -1.93
N VAL A 124 -0.80 0.02 -1.74
CA VAL A 124 -2.17 -0.29 -2.16
C VAL A 124 -3.05 -0.26 -0.92
N GLY A 125 -4.19 0.42 -1.02
CA GLY A 125 -5.18 0.53 0.03
C GLY A 125 -6.31 -0.47 -0.15
N HIS A 126 -6.75 -1.10 0.93
CA HIS A 126 -7.96 -1.92 0.97
C HIS A 126 -9.18 -1.04 1.25
N LEU A 127 -10.21 -1.15 0.42
CA LEU A 127 -11.45 -0.38 0.58
C LEU A 127 -12.26 -0.92 1.78
N GLU A 128 -12.48 -0.08 2.76
CA GLU A 128 -13.31 -0.38 3.92
C GLU A 128 -14.74 -0.77 3.50
N GLY A 129 -15.31 -1.75 4.19
CA GLY A 129 -16.63 -2.29 3.83
C GLY A 129 -16.61 -3.32 2.69
N SER A 130 -15.50 -3.50 1.99
CA SER A 130 -15.27 -4.68 1.14
C SER A 130 -14.69 -5.83 1.96
N SER A 131 -14.72 -7.06 1.42
CA SER A 131 -14.19 -8.23 2.14
C SER A 131 -12.67 -8.15 2.30
N LEU A 132 -12.16 -8.50 3.46
CA LEU A 132 -10.72 -8.66 3.72
C LEU A 132 -10.09 -9.71 2.78
N PRO A 133 -8.81 -9.58 2.42
CA PRO A 133 -8.14 -10.37 1.37
C PRO A 133 -7.77 -11.79 1.81
N VAL A 134 -8.69 -12.52 2.41
CA VAL A 134 -8.51 -13.91 2.86
C VAL A 134 -9.21 -14.94 1.96
N GLY A 135 -9.84 -14.48 0.88
CA GLY A 135 -10.59 -15.34 -0.05
C GLY A 135 -11.91 -15.83 0.54
N GLY A 136 -12.47 -16.87 -0.09
CA GLY A 136 -13.75 -17.47 0.27
C GLY A 136 -14.84 -17.23 -0.78
N SER A 137 -15.85 -18.12 -0.78
CA SER A 137 -17.02 -17.96 -1.67
C SER A 137 -17.86 -16.74 -1.22
N SER A 138 -18.45 -16.05 -2.20
CA SER A 138 -19.29 -14.87 -1.96
C SER A 138 -18.56 -13.70 -1.27
N THR A 139 -17.24 -13.64 -1.37
CA THR A 139 -16.44 -12.51 -0.91
C THR A 139 -16.01 -11.62 -2.08
N HIS A 140 -15.93 -10.32 -1.85
CA HIS A 140 -15.44 -9.34 -2.82
C HIS A 140 -14.47 -8.37 -2.14
N CYS A 141 -13.19 -8.63 -2.31
CA CYS A 141 -12.11 -7.76 -1.82
C CYS A 141 -11.82 -6.67 -2.86
N VAL A 142 -11.82 -5.42 -2.43
CA VAL A 142 -11.48 -4.28 -3.29
C VAL A 142 -10.21 -3.64 -2.79
N ILE A 143 -9.21 -3.56 -3.65
CA ILE A 143 -7.96 -2.87 -3.41
C ILE A 143 -7.77 -1.75 -4.43
N SER A 144 -7.26 -0.62 -3.98
CA SER A 144 -7.02 0.58 -4.79
C SER A 144 -5.54 0.97 -4.73
N GLY A 145 -5.04 1.47 -5.83
CA GLY A 145 -3.68 1.99 -5.91
C GLY A 145 -3.48 2.85 -7.15
N HIS A 146 -2.54 3.76 -7.11
CA HIS A 146 -2.26 4.64 -8.22
C HIS A 146 -1.70 3.87 -9.42
N ARG A 147 -2.26 4.14 -10.60
CA ARG A 147 -1.71 3.74 -11.88
C ARG A 147 -1.14 4.96 -12.60
N GLY A 148 0.16 4.91 -12.91
CA GLY A 148 0.76 5.93 -13.77
C GLY A 148 1.15 7.25 -13.11
N LEU A 149 1.13 7.34 -11.77
CA LEU A 149 1.83 8.42 -11.08
C LEU A 149 3.32 8.34 -11.43
N PRO A 150 3.93 9.41 -11.97
CA PRO A 150 5.33 9.37 -12.36
C PRO A 150 6.28 8.99 -11.22
N SER A 151 5.91 9.35 -9.99
CA SER A 151 6.67 9.10 -8.76
C SER A 151 6.33 7.78 -8.06
N ALA A 152 5.20 7.13 -8.39
CA ALA A 152 4.73 5.90 -7.76
C ALA A 152 3.93 5.05 -8.76
N ARG A 153 4.64 4.32 -9.61
CA ARG A 153 4.04 3.38 -10.56
C ARG A 153 3.75 2.07 -9.85
N LEU A 154 2.54 1.91 -9.32
CA LEU A 154 2.17 0.73 -8.55
C LEU A 154 1.69 -0.42 -9.46
N PHE A 155 0.74 -0.17 -10.34
CA PHE A 155 0.15 -1.17 -11.24
C PHE A 155 0.58 -0.98 -12.71
N THR A 156 1.86 -0.71 -12.95
CA THR A 156 2.40 -0.56 -14.32
C THR A 156 3.72 -1.26 -14.47
#